data_cf07c8db8cd3eae00ab64525f31d7b4a
#
_entry.id   cf07c8db8cd3eae00ab64525f31d7b4a
#
_cell.length_a   1.000
_cell.length_b   1.000
_cell.length_c   1.000
_cell.angle_alpha   90.00
_cell.angle_beta   90.00
_cell.angle_gamma   90.00
#
_symmetry.space_group_name_H-M   'P 1'
#
loop_
_entity.id
_entity.type
_entity.pdbx_description
1 polymer ?
#
loop_
_entity_poly.entity_id
_entity_poly.type
_entity_poly.pdbx_seq_one_letter_code
_entity_poly.pdbx_strand_id
1 'polypeptide(L)'
;AACTGRTSQSGTEEKPVITVTLEPQRYFTEAIAGDKYTVVSMVPKGSSPETYDPVPQQLVSLGDSKAYFRIGYIGFEQAWMDRLMNNAPHIQVFDTSKGIDLILNDNEHGNGYHDHEGHNHPGHSHAVEPHIWNSTANALILAGNTYKALCTLDKANELYYRNRYDSLYQRIQQTDSLIRQQLSLSLIHISEPTRR
;
A
#
# COMPACT_ATOMS: atom_id res chain seq x y z
N ALA A 1 31.64 -5.78 -52.66
CA ALA A 1 31.43 -6.35 -51.34
C ALA A 1 30.89 -5.22 -50.42
N ALA A 2 29.58 -5.20 -50.24
CA ALA A 2 28.89 -4.25 -49.34
C ALA A 2 28.57 -5.01 -48.05
N CYS A 3 29.27 -4.66 -46.96
CA CYS A 3 28.89 -5.11 -45.61
C CYS A 3 27.76 -4.24 -45.10
N THR A 4 26.54 -4.77 -45.09
CA THR A 4 25.43 -4.19 -44.37
C THR A 4 25.58 -4.53 -42.90
N GLY A 5 26.07 -3.57 -42.11
CA GLY A 5 26.07 -3.63 -40.65
C GLY A 5 24.63 -3.62 -40.13
N ARG A 6 24.24 -4.75 -39.56
CA ARG A 6 22.97 -4.90 -38.83
C ARG A 6 23.16 -4.22 -37.46
N THR A 7 22.71 -2.96 -37.33
CA THR A 7 22.56 -2.31 -36.03
C THR A 7 21.45 -3.04 -35.28
N SER A 8 21.83 -3.87 -34.31
CA SER A 8 20.93 -4.38 -33.29
C SER A 8 20.51 -3.18 -32.45
N GLN A 9 19.33 -2.63 -32.71
CA GLN A 9 18.62 -1.80 -31.75
C GLN A 9 18.36 -2.69 -30.51
N SER A 10 19.04 -2.40 -29.42
CA SER A 10 18.66 -2.89 -28.10
C SER A 10 17.34 -2.22 -27.75
N GLY A 11 16.23 -2.84 -28.14
CA GLY A 11 14.92 -2.48 -27.60
C GLY A 11 15.00 -2.70 -26.10
N THR A 12 14.96 -1.65 -25.32
CA THR A 12 14.65 -1.73 -23.88
C THR A 12 13.27 -2.35 -23.80
N GLU A 13 13.18 -3.67 -23.48
CA GLU A 13 11.90 -4.29 -23.20
C GLU A 13 11.24 -3.48 -22.08
N GLU A 14 10.08 -2.90 -22.41
CA GLU A 14 9.30 -2.12 -21.48
C GLU A 14 8.85 -3.03 -20.35
N LYS A 15 9.24 -2.71 -19.10
CA LYS A 15 8.93 -3.56 -17.94
C LYS A 15 7.42 -3.61 -17.71
N PRO A 16 6.89 -4.80 -17.36
CA PRO A 16 5.48 -4.89 -17.00
C PRO A 16 5.14 -3.99 -15.82
N VAL A 17 3.94 -3.42 -15.83
CA VAL A 17 3.49 -2.45 -14.83
C VAL A 17 2.64 -3.13 -13.76
N ILE A 18 2.85 -2.75 -12.52
CA ILE A 18 1.94 -3.02 -11.40
C ILE A 18 1.42 -1.67 -10.90
N THR A 19 0.10 -1.55 -10.82
CA THR A 19 -0.54 -0.39 -10.18
C THR A 19 -0.86 -0.71 -8.73
N VAL A 20 -0.55 0.21 -7.84
CA VAL A 20 -0.90 0.16 -6.42
C VAL A 20 -1.81 1.33 -6.08
N THR A 21 -2.54 1.26 -4.97
CA THR A 21 -3.41 2.38 -4.59
C THR A 21 -2.61 3.54 -4.04
N LEU A 22 -1.67 3.29 -3.12
CA LEU A 22 -0.98 4.33 -2.33
C LEU A 22 0.54 4.25 -2.45
N GLU A 23 1.21 5.40 -2.22
CA GLU A 23 2.68 5.51 -2.19
C GLU A 23 3.36 4.57 -1.17
N PRO A 24 2.85 4.31 0.05
CA PRO A 24 3.43 3.29 0.92
C PRO A 24 3.45 1.89 0.31
N GLN A 25 2.39 1.50 -0.39
CA GLN A 25 2.37 0.21 -1.12
C GLN A 25 3.38 0.19 -2.26
N ARG A 26 3.55 1.33 -2.95
CA ARG A 26 4.56 1.48 -4.00
C ARG A 26 5.95 1.19 -3.45
N TYR A 27 6.31 1.80 -2.32
CA TYR A 27 7.60 1.55 -1.67
C TYR A 27 7.83 0.06 -1.37
N PHE A 28 6.87 -0.64 -0.76
CA PHE A 28 6.99 -2.07 -0.48
C PHE A 28 7.08 -2.90 -1.76
N THR A 29 6.28 -2.57 -2.75
CA THR A 29 6.25 -3.29 -4.03
C THR A 29 7.56 -3.11 -4.79
N GLU A 30 8.09 -1.88 -4.92
CA GLU A 30 9.38 -1.60 -5.56
C GLU A 30 10.54 -2.28 -4.80
N ALA A 31 10.49 -2.28 -3.46
CA ALA A 31 11.52 -2.93 -2.65
C ALA A 31 11.62 -4.43 -2.92
N ILE A 32 10.49 -5.10 -3.17
CA ILE A 32 10.44 -6.56 -3.41
C ILE A 32 10.56 -6.88 -4.91
N ALA A 33 9.83 -6.18 -5.77
CA ALA A 33 9.81 -6.40 -7.21
C ALA A 33 11.15 -6.05 -7.89
N GLY A 34 11.87 -5.07 -7.35
CA GLY A 34 13.16 -4.62 -7.89
C GLY A 34 13.04 -4.13 -9.32
N ASP A 35 13.84 -4.70 -10.20
CA ASP A 35 13.89 -4.33 -11.62
C ASP A 35 12.93 -5.11 -12.52
N LYS A 36 12.12 -6.03 -11.96
CA LYS A 36 11.20 -6.88 -12.72
C LYS A 36 9.93 -6.17 -13.15
N TYR A 37 9.52 -5.15 -12.41
CA TYR A 37 8.29 -4.39 -12.66
C TYR A 37 8.53 -2.89 -12.52
N THR A 38 7.76 -2.13 -13.28
CA THR A 38 7.51 -0.71 -13.01
C THR A 38 6.31 -0.61 -12.09
N VAL A 39 6.40 0.16 -11.01
CA VAL A 39 5.30 0.32 -10.05
C VAL A 39 4.78 1.74 -10.11
N VAL A 40 3.47 1.90 -10.27
CA VAL A 40 2.81 3.20 -10.31
C VAL A 40 1.74 3.29 -9.22
N SER A 41 1.60 4.47 -8.63
CA SER A 41 0.59 4.74 -7.60
C SER A 41 -0.62 5.40 -8.22
N MET A 42 -1.83 4.92 -7.90
CA MET A 42 -3.08 5.51 -8.39
C MET A 42 -3.35 6.86 -7.71
N VAL A 43 -3.20 6.91 -6.39
CA VAL A 43 -3.31 8.15 -5.61
C VAL A 43 -1.92 8.79 -5.53
N PRO A 44 -1.71 9.97 -6.15
CA PRO A 44 -0.41 10.63 -6.15
C PRO A 44 0.00 11.09 -4.76
N LYS A 45 1.32 11.24 -4.57
CA LYS A 45 1.87 11.82 -3.35
C LYS A 45 1.27 13.20 -3.06
N GLY A 46 0.80 13.38 -1.83
CA GLY A 46 0.20 14.65 -1.37
C GLY A 46 -1.30 14.78 -1.63
N SER A 47 -1.92 13.82 -2.33
CA SER A 47 -3.37 13.75 -2.47
C SER A 47 -4.00 12.98 -1.31
N SER A 48 -5.25 13.34 -0.96
CA SER A 48 -6.00 12.63 0.07
C SER A 48 -6.56 11.31 -0.49
N PRO A 49 -6.23 10.16 0.10
CA PRO A 49 -6.77 8.88 -0.35
C PRO A 49 -8.28 8.72 -0.10
N GLU A 50 -8.88 9.59 0.71
CA GLU A 50 -10.31 9.55 1.01
C GLU A 50 -11.17 10.25 -0.05
N THR A 51 -10.59 11.25 -0.75
CA THR A 51 -11.35 12.13 -1.65
C THR A 51 -10.74 12.27 -3.05
N TYR A 52 -9.73 11.46 -3.36
CA TYR A 52 -9.05 11.54 -4.66
C TYR A 52 -9.92 10.98 -5.79
N ASP A 53 -10.03 11.74 -6.86
CA ASP A 53 -10.65 11.31 -8.11
C ASP A 53 -9.56 11.11 -9.19
N PRO A 54 -9.45 9.93 -9.81
CA PRO A 54 -8.43 9.67 -10.82
C PRO A 54 -8.72 10.45 -12.10
N VAL A 55 -7.67 10.97 -12.74
CA VAL A 55 -7.81 11.60 -14.03
C VAL A 55 -7.96 10.56 -15.14
N PRO A 56 -8.62 10.89 -16.28
CA PRO A 56 -8.88 9.92 -17.36
C PRO A 56 -7.63 9.19 -17.86
N GLN A 57 -6.48 9.88 -17.89
CA GLN A 57 -5.23 9.26 -18.31
C GLN A 57 -4.79 8.10 -17.40
N GLN A 58 -5.06 8.19 -16.08
CA GLN A 58 -4.75 7.12 -15.15
C GLN A 58 -5.63 5.88 -15.38
N LEU A 59 -6.89 6.09 -15.77
CA LEU A 59 -7.81 4.98 -16.12
C LEU A 59 -7.32 4.26 -17.37
N VAL A 60 -6.81 5.01 -18.36
CA VAL A 60 -6.20 4.42 -19.57
C VAL A 60 -4.94 3.64 -19.21
N SER A 61 -4.01 4.27 -18.47
CA SER A 61 -2.74 3.65 -18.08
C SER A 61 -2.92 2.41 -17.18
N LEU A 62 -4.01 2.35 -16.42
CA LEU A 62 -4.35 1.17 -15.65
C LEU A 62 -4.53 -0.05 -16.55
N GLY A 63 -5.10 0.13 -17.76
CA GLY A 63 -5.28 -0.95 -18.74
C GLY A 63 -3.99 -1.66 -19.15
N ASP A 64 -2.84 -0.99 -19.02
CA ASP A 64 -1.52 -1.56 -19.36
C ASP A 64 -0.90 -2.35 -18.18
N SER A 65 -1.54 -2.32 -17.01
CA SER A 65 -1.02 -3.00 -15.81
C SER A 65 -1.28 -4.52 -15.85
N LYS A 66 -0.33 -5.28 -15.31
CA LYS A 66 -0.46 -6.73 -15.08
C LYS A 66 -1.31 -7.04 -13.85
N ALA A 67 -1.22 -6.20 -12.84
CA ALA A 67 -1.91 -6.38 -11.58
C ALA A 67 -2.23 -5.04 -10.92
N TYR A 68 -3.23 -5.08 -10.04
CA TYR A 68 -3.59 -4.01 -9.12
C TYR A 68 -3.46 -4.49 -7.67
N PHE A 69 -2.65 -3.80 -6.87
CA PHE A 69 -2.51 -4.11 -5.45
C PHE A 69 -3.35 -3.11 -4.64
N ARG A 70 -4.47 -3.59 -4.16
CA ARG A 70 -5.36 -2.81 -3.30
C ARG A 70 -4.90 -2.86 -1.84
N ILE A 71 -5.29 -1.84 -1.08
CA ILE A 71 -5.05 -1.77 0.37
C ILE A 71 -6.33 -2.01 1.18
N GLY A 72 -7.51 -1.87 0.57
CA GLY A 72 -8.80 -1.98 1.22
C GLY A 72 -9.19 -0.78 2.09
N TYR A 73 -10.46 -0.62 2.35
CA TYR A 73 -11.05 0.25 3.38
C TYR A 73 -10.83 1.76 3.26
N ILE A 74 -10.12 2.26 2.24
CA ILE A 74 -9.97 3.69 2.00
C ILE A 74 -11.04 4.21 1.05
N GLY A 75 -11.42 5.49 1.21
CA GLY A 75 -12.51 6.10 0.45
C GLY A 75 -12.32 6.02 -1.06
N PHE A 76 -11.09 6.20 -1.56
CA PHE A 76 -10.77 6.02 -2.97
C PHE A 76 -11.17 4.64 -3.50
N GLU A 77 -10.77 3.57 -2.82
CA GLU A 77 -11.10 2.20 -3.28
C GLU A 77 -12.59 1.91 -3.19
N GLN A 78 -13.27 2.38 -2.14
CA GLN A 78 -14.71 2.23 -2.02
C GLN A 78 -15.48 2.93 -3.15
N ALA A 79 -15.00 4.09 -3.58
CA ALA A 79 -15.65 4.86 -4.64
C ALA A 79 -15.32 4.37 -6.06
N TRP A 80 -14.11 3.86 -6.28
CA TRP A 80 -13.57 3.68 -7.63
C TRP A 80 -13.29 2.23 -8.04
N MET A 81 -13.11 1.26 -7.11
CA MET A 81 -12.69 -0.10 -7.48
C MET A 81 -13.55 -0.76 -8.54
N ASP A 82 -14.87 -0.68 -8.44
CA ASP A 82 -15.78 -1.27 -9.44
C ASP A 82 -15.57 -0.68 -10.82
N ARG A 83 -15.41 0.65 -10.89
CA ARG A 83 -15.16 1.35 -12.16
C ARG A 83 -13.78 1.02 -12.74
N LEU A 84 -12.76 0.93 -11.89
CA LEU A 84 -11.40 0.56 -12.29
C LEU A 84 -11.38 -0.85 -12.89
N MET A 85 -12.02 -1.81 -12.22
CA MET A 85 -12.05 -3.19 -12.68
C MET A 85 -12.93 -3.39 -13.90
N ASN A 86 -14.02 -2.65 -14.05
CA ASN A 86 -14.84 -2.66 -15.27
C ASN A 86 -14.07 -2.11 -16.48
N ASN A 87 -13.20 -1.12 -16.30
CA ASN A 87 -12.35 -0.60 -17.37
C ASN A 87 -11.18 -1.51 -17.72
N ALA A 88 -10.73 -2.34 -16.80
CA ALA A 88 -9.56 -3.20 -16.95
C ALA A 88 -9.83 -4.63 -16.41
N PRO A 89 -10.78 -5.38 -16.97
CA PRO A 89 -11.24 -6.66 -16.44
C PRO A 89 -10.20 -7.79 -16.50
N HIS A 90 -9.12 -7.60 -17.24
CA HIS A 90 -8.01 -8.55 -17.36
C HIS A 90 -6.96 -8.43 -16.24
N ILE A 91 -7.02 -7.36 -15.45
CA ILE A 91 -6.05 -7.12 -14.38
C ILE A 91 -6.33 -8.03 -13.19
N GLN A 92 -5.28 -8.67 -12.68
CA GLN A 92 -5.38 -9.43 -11.43
C GLN A 92 -5.32 -8.47 -10.24
N VAL A 93 -6.30 -8.60 -9.33
CA VAL A 93 -6.38 -7.78 -8.12
C VAL A 93 -5.89 -8.58 -6.91
N PHE A 94 -4.97 -8.01 -6.15
CA PHE A 94 -4.45 -8.59 -4.92
C PHE A 94 -4.70 -7.64 -3.75
N ASP A 95 -5.28 -8.18 -2.68
CA ASP A 95 -5.47 -7.44 -1.45
C ASP A 95 -4.23 -7.59 -0.56
N THR A 96 -3.46 -6.51 -0.46
CA THR A 96 -2.23 -6.47 0.35
C THR A 96 -2.50 -6.24 1.83
N SER A 97 -3.71 -5.84 2.21
CA SER A 97 -4.11 -5.63 3.62
C SER A 97 -4.66 -6.87 4.30
N LYS A 98 -4.80 -7.97 3.59
CA LYS A 98 -5.42 -9.19 4.12
C LYS A 98 -4.71 -9.67 5.39
N GLY A 99 -5.46 -9.81 6.49
CA GLY A 99 -4.94 -10.23 7.79
C GLY A 99 -4.48 -9.07 8.68
N ILE A 100 -4.74 -7.82 8.28
CA ILE A 100 -4.57 -6.66 9.15
C ILE A 100 -5.86 -6.45 9.94
N ASP A 101 -5.71 -6.35 11.26
CA ASP A 101 -6.81 -5.95 12.13
C ASP A 101 -7.03 -4.43 12.00
N LEU A 102 -8.22 -4.05 11.56
CA LEU A 102 -8.57 -2.66 11.33
C LEU A 102 -8.98 -1.99 12.64
N ILE A 103 -8.46 -0.81 12.89
CA ILE A 103 -8.91 0.04 13.99
C ILE A 103 -10.16 0.78 13.51
N LEU A 104 -11.28 0.49 14.15
CA LEU A 104 -12.52 1.25 13.95
C LEU A 104 -12.44 2.50 14.82
N ASN A 105 -12.54 3.67 14.21
CA ASN A 105 -12.64 4.93 14.95
C ASN A 105 -14.07 5.04 15.50
N ASP A 106 -14.29 4.51 16.69
CA ASP A 106 -15.51 4.78 17.48
C ASP A 106 -15.41 6.22 18.02
N ASN A 107 -15.77 7.20 17.20
CA ASN A 107 -15.94 8.58 17.64
C ASN A 107 -17.26 8.72 18.43
N GLU A 108 -17.40 8.00 19.55
CA GLU A 108 -18.40 8.25 20.57
C GLU A 108 -17.73 8.59 21.91
N HIS A 109 -17.19 9.80 22.01
CA HIS A 109 -17.13 10.51 23.28
C HIS A 109 -17.93 11.81 23.18
N GLY A 110 -19.25 11.65 23.12
CA GLY A 110 -20.21 12.69 23.37
C GLY A 110 -20.92 12.40 24.68
N ASN A 111 -20.37 12.87 25.81
CA ASN A 111 -21.17 13.05 27.02
C ASN A 111 -22.33 14.01 26.71
N GLY A 112 -23.53 13.51 26.71
CA GLY A 112 -24.73 14.31 26.56
C GLY A 112 -25.97 13.47 26.76
N TYR A 113 -26.47 13.40 27.99
CA TYR A 113 -27.85 12.98 28.27
C TYR A 113 -28.80 13.86 27.49
N HIS A 114 -29.48 13.34 26.47
CA HIS A 114 -30.77 13.80 26.00
C HIS A 114 -31.55 12.63 25.39
N ASP A 115 -32.56 12.26 26.11
CA ASP A 115 -33.71 11.45 25.74
C ASP A 115 -34.46 12.13 24.58
N HIS A 116 -34.54 11.53 23.38
CA HIS A 116 -35.59 11.77 22.40
C HIS A 116 -35.68 10.61 21.39
N GLU A 117 -36.94 10.19 21.21
CA GLU A 117 -37.46 9.13 20.37
C GLU A 117 -37.00 9.15 18.91
N GLY A 118 -36.69 7.97 18.42
CA GLY A 118 -37.04 7.43 17.10
C GLY A 118 -36.70 8.22 15.85
N HIS A 119 -35.48 8.12 15.31
CA HIS A 119 -35.28 8.18 13.87
C HIS A 119 -34.22 7.15 13.46
N ASN A 120 -34.70 6.15 12.70
CA ASN A 120 -33.88 5.17 12.00
C ASN A 120 -33.02 5.89 10.93
N HIS A 121 -31.75 6.15 11.19
CA HIS A 121 -30.79 6.58 10.16
C HIS A 121 -29.98 5.36 9.70
N PRO A 122 -30.12 4.94 8.44
CA PRO A 122 -29.25 3.92 7.87
C PRO A 122 -27.89 4.56 7.53
N GLY A 123 -26.80 4.02 8.08
CA GLY A 123 -25.46 4.22 7.55
C GLY A 123 -24.55 5.13 8.36
N HIS A 124 -24.26 4.82 9.62
CA HIS A 124 -22.98 5.23 10.19
C HIS A 124 -21.90 4.26 9.68
N SER A 125 -21.22 4.65 8.61
CA SER A 125 -19.97 4.00 8.24
C SER A 125 -18.97 4.34 9.33
N HIS A 126 -18.63 3.37 10.18
CA HIS A 126 -17.50 3.49 11.09
C HIS A 126 -16.27 3.82 10.23
N ALA A 127 -15.70 5.01 10.43
CA ALA A 127 -14.51 5.42 9.72
C ALA A 127 -13.35 4.51 10.18
N VAL A 128 -12.89 3.67 9.29
CA VAL A 128 -11.70 2.85 9.54
C VAL A 128 -10.47 3.76 9.49
N GLU A 129 -9.54 3.60 10.47
CA GLU A 129 -8.26 4.31 10.41
C GLU A 129 -7.50 3.90 9.12
N PRO A 130 -7.32 4.82 8.17
CA PRO A 130 -6.76 4.46 6.88
C PRO A 130 -5.25 4.21 6.91
N HIS A 131 -4.53 4.69 7.94
CA HIS A 131 -3.08 4.67 8.02
C HIS A 131 -2.53 3.34 8.57
N ILE A 132 -3.05 2.22 8.08
CA ILE A 132 -2.68 0.88 8.56
C ILE A 132 -1.19 0.56 8.41
N TRP A 133 -0.49 1.22 7.50
CA TRP A 133 0.96 1.03 7.24
C TRP A 133 1.87 1.67 8.29
N ASN A 134 1.34 2.50 9.19
CA ASN A 134 2.12 3.18 10.23
C ASN A 134 2.56 2.25 11.38
N SER A 135 1.95 1.08 11.50
CA SER A 135 2.37 0.05 12.44
C SER A 135 3.39 -0.89 11.80
N THR A 136 4.49 -1.19 12.50
CA THR A 136 5.49 -2.16 12.06
C THR A 136 4.88 -3.53 11.77
N ALA A 137 3.96 -4.00 12.62
CA ALA A 137 3.27 -5.26 12.42
C ALA A 137 2.48 -5.27 11.10
N ASN A 138 1.72 -4.23 10.84
CA ASN A 138 0.94 -4.09 9.61
C ASN A 138 1.83 -3.91 8.38
N ALA A 139 2.93 -3.16 8.50
CA ALA A 139 3.91 -3.03 7.43
C ALA A 139 4.50 -4.38 7.02
N LEU A 140 4.78 -5.27 7.99
CA LEU A 140 5.26 -6.63 7.72
C LEU A 140 4.18 -7.50 7.03
N ILE A 141 2.91 -7.36 7.41
CA ILE A 141 1.79 -8.06 6.76
C ILE A 141 1.63 -7.58 5.31
N LEU A 142 1.65 -6.25 5.08
CA LEU A 142 1.59 -5.65 3.74
C LEU A 142 2.73 -6.14 2.86
N ALA A 143 3.97 -6.12 3.36
CA ALA A 143 5.14 -6.62 2.65
C ALA A 143 5.03 -8.12 2.33
N GLY A 144 4.55 -8.93 3.29
CA GLY A 144 4.36 -10.38 3.11
C GLY A 144 3.29 -10.70 2.05
N ASN A 145 2.17 -9.97 2.04
CA ASN A 145 1.14 -10.14 1.03
C ASN A 145 1.60 -9.66 -0.36
N THR A 146 2.36 -8.57 -0.43
CA THR A 146 2.99 -8.08 -1.66
C THR A 146 3.95 -9.13 -2.24
N TYR A 147 4.81 -9.74 -1.40
CA TYR A 147 5.69 -10.83 -1.81
C TYR A 147 4.90 -12.02 -2.41
N LYS A 148 3.84 -12.46 -1.73
CA LYS A 148 3.00 -13.56 -2.23
C LYS A 148 2.32 -13.23 -3.56
N ALA A 149 1.85 -12.00 -3.72
CA ALA A 149 1.25 -11.52 -4.98
C ALA A 149 2.27 -11.56 -6.13
N LEU A 150 3.49 -11.07 -5.90
CA LEU A 150 4.57 -11.11 -6.89
C LEU A 150 4.95 -12.54 -7.27
N CYS A 151 5.05 -13.47 -6.31
CA CYS A 151 5.30 -14.88 -6.61
C CYS A 151 4.16 -15.53 -7.40
N THR A 152 2.92 -15.08 -7.21
CA THR A 152 1.76 -15.55 -7.99
C THR A 152 1.82 -15.05 -9.43
N LEU A 153 2.21 -13.79 -9.63
CA LEU A 153 2.32 -13.16 -10.96
C LEU A 153 3.50 -13.70 -11.76
N ASP A 154 4.59 -14.02 -11.10
CA ASP A 154 5.86 -14.41 -11.74
C ASP A 154 6.61 -15.42 -10.87
N LYS A 155 6.15 -16.66 -10.93
CA LYS A 155 6.73 -17.77 -10.16
C LYS A 155 8.19 -18.06 -10.54
N ALA A 156 8.59 -17.76 -11.76
CA ALA A 156 9.96 -18.01 -12.22
C ALA A 156 11.01 -17.18 -11.43
N ASN A 157 10.62 -16.03 -10.91
CA ASN A 157 11.47 -15.15 -10.12
C ASN A 157 11.21 -15.21 -8.60
N GLU A 158 10.55 -16.27 -8.10
CA GLU A 158 10.20 -16.41 -6.67
C GLU A 158 11.41 -16.25 -5.74
N LEU A 159 12.56 -16.87 -6.07
CA LEU A 159 13.78 -16.74 -5.26
C LEU A 159 14.33 -15.31 -5.22
N TYR A 160 14.25 -14.60 -6.34
CA TYR A 160 14.62 -13.20 -6.41
C TYR A 160 13.74 -12.34 -5.49
N TYR A 161 12.42 -12.52 -5.52
CA TYR A 161 11.49 -11.80 -4.65
C TYR A 161 11.67 -12.16 -3.18
N ARG A 162 11.95 -13.43 -2.87
CA ARG A 162 12.22 -13.87 -1.50
C ARG A 162 13.42 -13.15 -0.90
N ASN A 163 14.55 -13.13 -1.59
CA ASN A 163 15.77 -12.47 -1.08
C ASN A 163 15.54 -10.98 -0.82
N ARG A 164 14.78 -10.31 -1.67
CA ARG A 164 14.45 -8.90 -1.51
C ARG A 164 13.43 -8.67 -0.38
N TYR A 165 12.45 -9.55 -0.26
CA TYR A 165 11.50 -9.53 0.84
C TYR A 165 12.20 -9.73 2.19
N ASP A 166 13.08 -10.71 2.31
CA ASP A 166 13.85 -10.96 3.54
C ASP A 166 14.69 -9.74 3.93
N SER A 167 15.31 -9.07 2.96
CA SER A 167 16.05 -7.82 3.19
C SER A 167 15.15 -6.67 3.64
N LEU A 168 13.96 -6.54 3.08
CA LEU A 168 12.96 -5.53 3.50
C LEU A 168 12.45 -5.83 4.90
N TYR A 169 12.13 -7.10 5.19
CA TYR A 169 11.68 -7.56 6.49
C TYR A 169 12.67 -7.18 7.59
N GLN A 170 13.95 -7.49 7.39
CA GLN A 170 15.01 -7.13 8.34
C GLN A 170 15.11 -5.61 8.55
N ARG A 171 15.03 -4.80 7.49
CA ARG A 171 15.06 -3.33 7.61
C ARG A 171 13.89 -2.79 8.44
N ILE A 172 12.68 -3.33 8.23
CA ILE A 172 11.50 -2.92 9.00
C ILE A 172 11.70 -3.26 10.49
N GLN A 173 12.17 -4.47 10.80
CA GLN A 173 12.44 -4.87 12.19
C GLN A 173 13.54 -4.04 12.85
N GLN A 174 14.61 -3.73 12.15
CA GLN A 174 15.68 -2.88 12.67
C GLN A 174 15.17 -1.46 12.97
N THR A 175 14.34 -0.91 12.08
CA THR A 175 13.73 0.41 12.29
C THR A 175 12.83 0.40 13.52
N ASP A 176 11.99 -0.61 13.70
CA ASP A 176 11.16 -0.77 14.90
C ASP A 176 12.01 -0.80 16.19
N SER A 177 13.08 -1.59 16.17
CA SER A 177 13.99 -1.71 17.32
C SER A 177 14.64 -0.38 17.67
N LEU A 178 15.08 0.39 16.67
CA LEU A 178 15.67 1.73 16.87
C LEU A 178 14.65 2.72 17.43
N ILE A 179 13.42 2.72 16.91
CA ILE A 179 12.34 3.57 17.41
C ILE A 179 12.05 3.24 18.88
N ARG A 180 11.89 1.97 19.23
CA ARG A 180 11.64 1.53 20.61
C ARG A 180 12.77 1.93 21.56
N GLN A 181 14.03 1.80 21.11
CA GLN A 181 15.19 2.23 21.88
C GLN A 181 15.18 3.73 22.15
N GLN A 182 14.92 4.55 21.13
CA GLN A 182 14.86 6.00 21.27
C GLN A 182 13.72 6.44 22.19
N LEU A 183 12.54 5.83 22.07
CA LEU A 183 11.40 6.13 22.94
C LEU A 183 11.69 5.76 24.39
N SER A 184 12.34 4.63 24.67
CA SER A 184 12.70 4.23 26.03
C SER A 184 13.68 5.22 26.67
N LEU A 185 14.66 5.71 25.94
CA LEU A 185 15.60 6.72 26.41
C LEU A 185 14.91 8.06 26.68
N SER A 186 13.97 8.46 25.84
CA SER A 186 13.17 9.69 26.01
C SER A 186 12.32 9.64 27.29
N LEU A 187 11.68 8.49 27.57
CA LEU A 187 10.88 8.30 28.77
C LEU A 187 11.69 8.33 30.05
N ILE A 188 12.95 7.87 30.05
CA ILE A 188 13.85 7.94 31.19
C ILE A 188 14.19 9.41 31.53
N HIS A 189 14.39 10.26 30.53
CA HIS A 189 14.68 11.68 30.74
C HIS A 189 13.50 12.50 31.31
N ILE A 190 12.27 12.07 31.00
CA ILE A 190 11.05 12.73 31.52
C ILE A 190 10.77 12.35 32.99
N SER A 191 11.24 11.19 33.44
CA SER A 191 10.98 10.68 34.79
C SER A 191 12.07 10.99 35.81
N GLU A 192 13.18 11.66 35.45
CA GLU A 192 14.14 12.15 36.45
C GLU A 192 13.56 13.38 37.20
N PRO A 193 13.26 13.26 38.49
CA PRO A 193 12.85 14.44 39.27
C PRO A 193 14.05 15.41 39.36
N THR A 194 13.84 16.64 38.89
CA THR A 194 14.78 17.75 39.18
C THR A 194 14.96 17.88 40.69
N ARG A 195 16.00 17.26 41.26
CA ARG A 195 16.45 17.57 42.61
C ARG A 195 16.98 18.99 42.59
N ARG A 196 16.22 19.90 43.19
CA ARG A 196 16.72 21.14 43.74
C ARG A 196 17.21 20.91 45.16
#